data_968d3ff2a0fd526230ea91fe534d7c94
#
_entry.id   968d3ff2a0fd526230ea91fe534d7c94
#
_cell.length_a   1.000
_cell.length_b   1.000
_cell.length_c   1.000
_cell.angle_alpha   90.00
_cell.angle_beta   90.00
_cell.angle_gamma   90.00
#
_symmetry.space_group_name_H-M   'P 1'
#
loop_
_entity.id
_entity.type
_entity.pdbx_description
1 polymer ?
#
loop_
_entity_poly.entity_id
_entity_poly.type
_entity_poly.pdbx_seq_one_letter_code
_entity_poly.pdbx_strand_id
1 'polypeptide(L)'
;MTDAVIIGACRSPAGRFLGSLSHLSAPRLCSIVIKEVLKRSGISPSRIDEVIMGNVISAGLGQNPARQAALKAGLPEAVAAFTVNKVCASGLKAVALGAEAIMAGSAELVIAGGMESMSNAPFLLPGMRDRKYGDSAVAD
;
A
#
# COMPACT_ATOMS: atom_id res chain seq x y z
N MET A 1 -28.20 9.63 0.72
CA MET A 1 -26.93 8.88 0.93
C MET A 1 -26.14 9.02 -0.34
N THR A 2 -24.89 9.39 -0.26
CA THR A 2 -24.00 9.47 -1.43
C THR A 2 -23.51 8.06 -1.75
N ASP A 3 -23.68 7.63 -3.00
CA ASP A 3 -23.17 6.32 -3.43
C ASP A 3 -21.68 6.42 -3.79
N ALA A 4 -20.87 5.49 -3.31
CA ALA A 4 -19.49 5.36 -3.75
C ALA A 4 -19.43 4.49 -5.01
N VAL A 5 -18.71 4.96 -6.04
CA VAL A 5 -18.56 4.25 -7.32
C VAL A 5 -17.08 4.04 -7.64
N ILE A 6 -16.77 2.96 -8.34
CA ILE A 6 -15.40 2.69 -8.82
C ILE A 6 -15.27 3.26 -10.23
N ILE A 7 -14.41 4.26 -10.41
CA ILE A 7 -14.18 4.96 -11.67
C ILE A 7 -12.93 4.50 -12.43
N GLY A 8 -12.09 3.70 -11.80
CA GLY A 8 -10.90 3.15 -12.42
C GLY A 8 -10.32 2.01 -11.61
N ALA A 9 -9.72 1.06 -12.29
CA ALA A 9 -9.02 -0.05 -11.66
C ALA A 9 -7.83 -0.50 -12.50
N CYS A 10 -6.74 -0.86 -11.86
CA CYS A 10 -5.65 -1.54 -12.52
C CYS A 10 -4.86 -2.43 -11.54
N ARG A 11 -4.07 -3.30 -12.10
CA ARG A 11 -3.26 -4.27 -11.36
C ARG A 11 -1.93 -4.49 -12.08
N SER A 12 -0.85 -4.65 -11.31
CA SER A 12 0.41 -5.18 -11.84
C SER A 12 0.27 -6.67 -12.17
N PRO A 13 1.16 -7.24 -12.99
CA PRO A 13 1.32 -8.69 -13.05
C PRO A 13 1.56 -9.26 -11.64
N ALA A 14 1.04 -10.46 -11.38
CA ALA A 14 1.41 -11.22 -10.19
C ALA A 14 2.77 -11.87 -10.45
N GLY A 15 3.77 -11.50 -9.65
CA GLY A 15 5.11 -12.07 -9.75
C GLY A 15 5.19 -13.45 -9.09
N ARG A 16 6.13 -14.27 -9.56
CA ARG A 16 6.53 -15.50 -8.89
C ARG A 16 7.45 -15.15 -7.72
N PHE A 17 7.42 -15.92 -6.63
CA PHE A 17 8.36 -15.76 -5.52
C PHE A 17 9.80 -15.84 -6.05
N LEU A 18 10.63 -14.88 -5.66
CA LEU A 18 11.99 -14.64 -6.16
C LEU A 18 12.09 -14.51 -7.70
N GLY A 19 11.00 -14.15 -8.36
CA GLY A 19 10.94 -13.95 -9.80
C GLY A 19 11.32 -12.53 -10.26
N SER A 20 10.90 -12.18 -11.48
CA SER A 20 11.30 -10.92 -12.15
C SER A 20 10.92 -9.64 -11.42
N LEU A 21 9.93 -9.67 -10.54
CA LEU A 21 9.50 -8.52 -9.74
C LEU A 21 10.16 -8.46 -8.35
N SER A 22 10.99 -9.44 -7.98
CA SER A 22 11.60 -9.54 -6.65
C SER A 22 12.48 -8.33 -6.26
N HIS A 23 13.01 -7.61 -7.24
CA HIS A 23 13.82 -6.40 -7.01
C HIS A 23 12.97 -5.16 -6.65
N LEU A 24 11.64 -5.26 -6.71
CA LEU A 24 10.74 -4.15 -6.42
C LEU A 24 10.11 -4.32 -5.03
N SER A 25 10.24 -3.28 -4.20
CA SER A 25 9.52 -3.23 -2.93
C SER A 25 8.02 -3.03 -3.12
N ALA A 26 7.20 -3.42 -2.13
CA ALA A 26 5.75 -3.25 -2.19
C ALA A 26 5.32 -1.80 -2.47
N PRO A 27 5.86 -0.75 -1.82
CA PRO A 27 5.53 0.63 -2.16
C PRO A 27 5.94 1.03 -3.59
N ARG A 28 7.00 0.44 -4.13
CA ARG A 28 7.42 0.72 -5.51
C ARG A 28 6.47 0.10 -6.53
N LEU A 29 6.07 -1.14 -6.32
CA LEU A 29 5.05 -1.80 -7.16
C LEU A 29 3.74 -1.01 -7.12
N CYS A 30 3.29 -0.63 -5.94
CA CYS A 30 2.07 0.13 -5.75
C CYS A 30 2.13 1.50 -6.45
N SER A 31 3.25 2.20 -6.38
CA SER A 31 3.40 3.51 -7.03
C SER A 31 3.23 3.44 -8.55
N ILE A 32 3.65 2.36 -9.18
CA ILE A 32 3.46 2.13 -10.62
C ILE A 32 1.97 1.96 -10.94
N VAL A 33 1.26 1.20 -10.10
CA VAL A 33 -0.17 0.96 -10.26
C VAL A 33 -0.99 2.23 -10.02
N ILE A 34 -0.63 3.03 -9.00
CA ILE A 34 -1.26 4.33 -8.75
C ILE A 34 -1.09 5.27 -9.96
N LYS A 35 0.12 5.37 -10.51
CA LYS A 35 0.36 6.18 -11.73
C LYS A 35 -0.52 5.73 -12.88
N GLU A 36 -0.62 4.43 -13.08
CA GLU A 36 -1.40 3.87 -14.19
C GLU A 36 -2.90 4.10 -14.01
N VAL A 37 -3.44 3.94 -12.81
CA VAL A 37 -4.88 4.18 -12.58
C VAL A 37 -5.23 5.66 -12.75
N LEU A 38 -4.40 6.58 -12.30
CA LEU A 38 -4.56 8.01 -12.53
C LEU A 38 -4.55 8.35 -14.03
N LYS A 39 -3.59 7.78 -14.77
CA LYS A 39 -3.51 7.97 -16.22
C LYS A 39 -4.76 7.46 -16.93
N ARG A 40 -5.25 6.26 -16.59
CA ARG A 40 -6.44 5.65 -17.22
C ARG A 40 -7.73 6.41 -16.89
N SER A 41 -7.87 6.86 -15.66
CA SER A 41 -9.05 7.62 -15.23
C SER A 41 -9.06 9.08 -15.70
N GLY A 42 -7.92 9.62 -16.14
CA GLY A 42 -7.77 11.02 -16.50
C GLY A 42 -7.86 11.99 -15.32
N ILE A 43 -7.78 11.47 -14.08
CA ILE A 43 -7.92 12.26 -12.87
C ILE A 43 -6.59 12.92 -12.53
N SER A 44 -6.66 14.23 -12.24
CA SER A 44 -5.50 14.95 -11.72
C SER A 44 -5.08 14.44 -10.34
N PRO A 45 -3.79 14.18 -10.09
CA PRO A 45 -3.29 13.82 -8.77
C PRO A 45 -3.70 14.78 -7.65
N SER A 46 -3.90 16.06 -7.96
CA SER A 46 -4.33 17.09 -7.00
C SER A 46 -5.79 16.97 -6.55
N ARG A 47 -6.58 16.12 -7.21
CA ARG A 47 -7.97 15.87 -6.86
C ARG A 47 -8.13 14.73 -5.84
N ILE A 48 -7.06 13.97 -5.57
CA ILE A 48 -7.11 12.85 -4.64
C ILE A 48 -7.11 13.39 -3.21
N ASP A 49 -8.08 12.99 -2.42
CA ASP A 49 -8.19 13.34 -1.01
C ASP A 49 -7.36 12.40 -0.13
N GLU A 50 -7.42 11.09 -0.44
CA GLU A 50 -6.78 10.09 0.40
C GLU A 50 -6.31 8.86 -0.38
N VAL A 51 -5.25 8.22 0.11
CA VAL A 51 -4.73 6.93 -0.38
C VAL A 51 -4.75 5.90 0.74
N ILE A 52 -5.51 4.83 0.56
CA ILE A 52 -5.64 3.73 1.52
C ILE A 52 -5.10 2.44 0.89
N MET A 53 -3.99 1.92 1.43
CA MET A 53 -3.39 0.69 0.88
C MET A 53 -3.25 -0.40 1.93
N GLY A 54 -3.73 -1.59 1.56
CA GLY A 54 -3.48 -2.81 2.31
C GLY A 54 -2.03 -3.26 2.14
N ASN A 55 -1.39 -3.63 3.25
CA ASN A 55 -0.08 -4.28 3.27
C ASN A 55 0.03 -5.11 4.54
N VAL A 56 0.50 -6.33 4.44
CA VAL A 56 0.58 -7.26 5.56
C VAL A 56 1.98 -7.25 6.17
N ILE A 57 2.98 -7.57 5.35
CA ILE A 57 4.37 -7.64 5.80
C ILE A 57 5.04 -6.30 5.54
N SER A 58 4.95 -5.42 6.52
CA SER A 58 5.52 -4.07 6.44
C SER A 58 6.92 -3.97 7.08
N ALA A 59 7.43 -5.05 7.67
CA ALA A 59 8.77 -5.08 8.22
C ALA A 59 9.81 -4.72 7.15
N GLY A 60 10.77 -3.86 7.49
CA GLY A 60 11.80 -3.40 6.56
C GLY A 60 11.34 -2.37 5.51
N LEU A 61 10.04 -2.09 5.37
CA LEU A 61 9.55 -1.10 4.39
C LEU A 61 9.64 0.35 4.88
N GLY A 62 9.93 0.55 6.18
CA GLY A 62 9.92 1.87 6.79
C GLY A 62 8.51 2.34 7.17
N GLN A 63 8.37 3.64 7.35
CA GLN A 63 7.11 4.22 7.84
C GLN A 63 6.06 4.29 6.73
N ASN A 64 4.82 3.94 7.06
CA ASN A 64 3.62 4.11 6.25
C ASN A 64 3.82 3.77 4.75
N PRO A 65 3.86 2.49 4.39
CA PRO A 65 4.08 2.06 3.01
C PRO A 65 3.09 2.67 1.98
N ALA A 66 1.84 2.94 2.37
CA ALA A 66 0.87 3.63 1.52
C ALA A 66 1.31 5.07 1.20
N ARG A 67 1.81 5.80 2.20
CA ARG A 67 2.35 7.15 2.02
C ARG A 67 3.54 7.15 1.07
N GLN A 68 4.45 6.19 1.24
CA GLN A 68 5.58 6.05 0.34
C GLN A 68 5.13 5.78 -1.11
N ALA A 69 4.14 4.92 -1.31
CA ALA A 69 3.59 4.62 -2.62
C ALA A 69 2.94 5.87 -3.26
N ALA A 70 2.17 6.62 -2.49
CA ALA A 70 1.53 7.86 -2.94
C ALA A 70 2.55 8.90 -3.43
N LEU A 71 3.57 9.19 -2.62
CA LEU A 71 4.63 10.15 -2.99
C LEU A 71 5.46 9.66 -4.19
N LYS A 72 5.82 8.38 -4.23
CA LYS A 72 6.53 7.78 -5.38
C LYS A 72 5.68 7.78 -6.65
N ALA A 73 4.36 7.80 -6.52
CA ALA A 73 3.43 7.94 -7.65
C ALA A 73 3.33 9.38 -8.15
N GLY A 74 3.81 10.36 -7.40
CA GLY A 74 3.75 11.77 -7.75
C GLY A 74 2.48 12.48 -7.26
N LEU A 75 1.79 11.93 -6.26
CA LEU A 75 0.72 12.65 -5.60
C LEU A 75 1.30 13.80 -4.75
N PRO A 76 0.55 14.90 -4.61
CA PRO A 76 0.93 16.01 -3.75
C PRO A 76 1.15 15.59 -2.29
N GLU A 77 2.05 16.28 -1.59
CA GLU A 77 2.32 16.01 -0.18
C GLU A 77 1.11 16.26 0.73
N ALA A 78 0.18 17.07 0.31
CA ALA A 78 -1.06 17.35 1.04
C ALA A 78 -2.04 16.16 1.06
N VAL A 79 -1.91 15.21 0.12
CA VAL A 79 -2.80 14.04 0.06
C VAL A 79 -2.52 13.13 1.26
N ALA A 80 -3.55 12.88 2.05
CA ALA A 80 -3.45 11.95 3.18
C ALA A 80 -3.22 10.50 2.71
N ALA A 81 -2.53 9.70 3.50
CA ALA A 81 -2.36 8.29 3.19
C ALA A 81 -2.17 7.46 4.44
N PHE A 82 -2.74 6.26 4.48
CA PHE A 82 -2.46 5.30 5.53
C PHE A 82 -2.49 3.85 5.02
N THR A 83 -1.81 2.99 5.78
CA THR A 83 -1.72 1.57 5.49
C THR A 83 -2.62 0.78 6.44
N VAL A 84 -3.39 -0.15 5.90
CA VAL A 84 -4.27 -1.02 6.68
C VAL A 84 -3.81 -2.47 6.58
N ASN A 85 -3.89 -3.18 7.70
CA ASN A 85 -3.61 -4.62 7.75
C ASN A 85 -4.84 -5.38 8.29
N LYS A 86 -5.39 -6.23 7.47
CA LYS A 86 -6.41 -7.22 7.79
C LYS A 86 -6.03 -8.57 7.16
N VAL A 87 -4.76 -8.93 7.28
CA VAL A 87 -4.15 -10.11 6.66
C VAL A 87 -4.50 -10.18 5.17
N CYS A 88 -4.86 -11.31 4.60
CA CYS A 88 -5.17 -11.46 3.17
C CYS A 88 -6.32 -10.56 2.66
N ALA A 89 -7.15 -10.03 3.56
CA ALA A 89 -8.25 -9.13 3.22
C ALA A 89 -7.87 -7.64 3.25
N SER A 90 -6.60 -7.29 3.44
CA SER A 90 -6.15 -5.89 3.61
C SER A 90 -6.52 -4.99 2.43
N GLY A 91 -6.33 -5.46 1.19
CA GLY A 91 -6.69 -4.70 -0.01
C GLY A 91 -8.20 -4.47 -0.12
N LEU A 92 -9.02 -5.50 0.16
CA LEU A 92 -10.47 -5.36 0.17
C LEU A 92 -10.94 -4.43 1.30
N LYS A 93 -10.30 -4.50 2.49
CA LYS A 93 -10.63 -3.58 3.58
C LYS A 93 -10.28 -2.13 3.21
N ALA A 94 -9.19 -1.89 2.50
CA ALA A 94 -8.87 -0.56 2.00
C ALA A 94 -9.97 -0.01 1.08
N VAL A 95 -10.51 -0.83 0.17
CA VAL A 95 -11.63 -0.44 -0.70
C VAL A 95 -12.89 -0.13 0.12
N ALA A 96 -13.21 -0.97 1.11
CA ALA A 96 -14.37 -0.73 1.99
C ALA A 96 -14.21 0.60 2.77
N LEU A 97 -13.02 0.88 3.31
CA LEU A 97 -12.75 2.13 4.03
C LEU A 97 -12.86 3.35 3.10
N GLY A 98 -12.38 3.24 1.86
CA GLY A 98 -12.54 4.31 0.86
C GLY A 98 -14.01 4.59 0.55
N ALA A 99 -14.83 3.54 0.39
CA ALA A 99 -16.27 3.69 0.21
C ALA A 99 -16.94 4.30 1.45
N GLU A 100 -16.59 3.85 2.65
CA GLU A 100 -17.08 4.40 3.91
C GLU A 100 -16.74 5.90 4.04
N ALA A 101 -15.52 6.32 3.68
CA ALA A 101 -15.09 7.72 3.71
C ALA A 101 -15.93 8.60 2.75
N ILE A 102 -16.18 8.12 1.54
CA ILE A 102 -17.02 8.82 0.54
C ILE A 102 -18.47 8.92 1.04
N MET A 103 -19.05 7.82 1.52
CA MET A 103 -20.42 7.78 2.03
C MET A 103 -20.61 8.67 3.27
N ALA A 104 -19.58 8.81 4.10
CA ALA A 104 -19.56 9.69 5.27
C ALA A 104 -19.32 11.17 4.89
N GLY A 105 -18.96 11.49 3.65
CA GLY A 105 -18.66 12.85 3.20
C GLY A 105 -17.31 13.37 3.68
N SER A 106 -16.42 12.51 4.17
CA SER A 106 -15.06 12.89 4.61
C SER A 106 -14.05 12.90 3.46
N ALA A 107 -14.38 12.30 2.32
CA ALA A 107 -13.60 12.34 1.09
C ALA A 107 -14.53 12.29 -0.12
N GLU A 108 -14.11 12.85 -1.25
CA GLU A 108 -14.80 12.73 -2.55
C GLU A 108 -14.11 11.72 -3.46
N LEU A 109 -12.79 11.62 -3.38
CA LEU A 109 -11.99 10.82 -4.29
C LEU A 109 -10.84 10.09 -3.57
N VAL A 110 -10.95 8.78 -3.51
CA VAL A 110 -10.01 7.92 -2.77
C VAL A 110 -9.33 6.94 -3.71
N ILE A 111 -8.03 6.77 -3.56
CA ILE A 111 -7.30 5.64 -4.15
C ILE A 111 -7.19 4.54 -3.10
N ALA A 112 -7.81 3.40 -3.36
CA ALA A 112 -7.82 2.26 -2.45
C ALA A 112 -7.32 0.98 -3.14
N GLY A 113 -6.56 0.17 -2.43
CA GLY A 113 -6.05 -1.08 -2.99
C GLY A 113 -5.12 -1.83 -2.03
N GLY A 114 -4.22 -2.61 -2.58
CA GLY A 114 -3.26 -3.38 -1.78
C GLY A 114 -1.93 -3.56 -2.51
N MET A 115 -0.92 -3.90 -1.76
CA MET A 115 0.43 -4.18 -2.24
C MET A 115 1.10 -5.21 -1.34
N GLU A 116 1.92 -6.06 -1.93
CA GLU A 116 2.76 -7.00 -1.18
C GLU A 116 3.98 -7.38 -2.00
N SER A 117 5.09 -7.64 -1.34
CA SER A 117 6.30 -8.16 -1.99
C SER A 117 6.93 -9.23 -1.10
N MET A 118 6.42 -10.45 -1.20
CA MET A 118 6.85 -11.58 -0.39
C MET A 118 8.34 -11.91 -0.57
N SER A 119 8.89 -11.67 -1.76
CA SER A 119 10.32 -11.87 -2.01
C SER A 119 11.23 -10.90 -1.24
N ASN A 120 10.68 -9.80 -0.73
CA ASN A 120 11.39 -8.79 0.06
C ASN A 120 11.02 -8.82 1.55
N ALA A 121 10.27 -9.83 2.00
CA ALA A 121 10.01 -10.03 3.42
C ALA A 121 11.36 -10.28 4.14
N PRO A 122 11.71 -9.50 5.17
CA PRO A 122 12.97 -9.70 5.86
C PRO A 122 12.84 -10.83 6.89
N PHE A 123 13.94 -11.50 7.15
CA PHE A 123 14.08 -12.30 8.36
C PHE A 123 14.21 -11.38 9.57
N LEU A 124 13.67 -11.80 10.71
CA LEU A 124 13.68 -11.03 11.93
C LEU A 124 14.61 -11.65 12.97
N LEU A 125 15.27 -10.81 13.72
CA LEU A 125 16.05 -11.21 14.92
C LEU A 125 15.32 -10.67 16.17
N PRO A 126 14.39 -11.43 16.74
CA PRO A 126 13.64 -10.98 17.90
C PRO A 126 14.52 -10.88 19.15
N GLY A 127 14.21 -9.95 20.03
CA GLY A 127 14.87 -9.83 21.35
C GLY A 127 16.31 -9.30 21.32
N MET A 128 16.77 -8.70 20.22
CA MET A 128 18.14 -8.21 20.11
C MET A 128 18.42 -6.92 20.90
N ARG A 129 17.42 -6.17 21.32
CA ARG A 129 17.63 -4.92 22.07
C ARG A 129 18.27 -5.14 23.43
N ASP A 130 17.96 -6.26 24.07
CA ASP A 130 18.44 -6.60 25.42
C ASP A 130 19.66 -7.53 25.40
N ARG A 131 20.05 -8.02 24.20
CA ARG A 131 21.18 -8.94 24.03
C ARG A 131 22.38 -8.22 23.47
N LYS A 132 23.42 -8.08 24.30
CA LYS A 132 24.71 -7.57 23.84
C LYS A 132 25.56 -8.62 23.14
N TYR A 133 25.43 -9.90 23.54
CA TYR A 133 26.19 -11.03 23.01
C TYR A 133 25.36 -12.33 23.09
N GLY A 134 25.66 -13.30 22.24
CA GLY A 134 25.12 -14.65 22.25
C GLY A 134 24.37 -15.03 20.95
N ASP A 135 23.99 -16.29 20.87
CA ASP A 135 23.25 -16.82 19.71
C ASP A 135 21.81 -16.34 19.68
N SER A 136 21.29 -16.10 18.47
CA SER A 136 19.90 -15.73 18.24
C SER A 136 19.31 -16.55 17.12
N ALA A 137 18.05 -16.97 17.27
CA ALA A 137 17.31 -17.59 16.19
C ALA A 137 16.78 -16.50 15.24
N VAL A 138 16.87 -16.78 13.95
CA VAL A 138 16.24 -15.97 12.91
C VAL A 138 14.81 -16.47 12.74
N ALA A 139 13.85 -15.55 12.72
CA ALA A 139 12.44 -15.85 12.44
C ALA A 139 12.07 -15.36 11.04
N ASP A 140 11.33 -16.22 10.32
CA ASP A 140 10.71 -15.91 9.03
C ASP A 140 9.26 -15.46 9.25
#